data_1725b3d02139127595a2b78cde2ab6f2
#
_entry.id   1725b3d02139127595a2b78cde2ab6f2
#
_cell.length_a   1.000
_cell.length_b   1.000
_cell.length_c   1.000
_cell.angle_alpha   90.00
_cell.angle_beta   90.00
_cell.angle_gamma   90.00
#
_symmetry.space_group_name_H-M   'P 1'
#
loop_
_entity.id
_entity.type
_entity.pdbx_description
1 polymer ?
#
loop_
_entity_poly.entity_id
_entity_poly.type
_entity_poly.pdbx_seq_one_letter_code
_entity_poly.pdbx_strand_id
1 'polypeptide(L)'
;GSVTGAILNTDAAVYFSQATGNFGSVPWHVLVIVIAAGILMFGATKGIEKINKILMPSFFILFAILAIRVAFLPGAAEGYKFLFMPEWSDLLKVDTWVMAMGQAFFSLSITGSGMIVYGTYLNKSEDIPKASMRTAMFDTLAAMLAALAIMPAVFAFGIEPNAGPPLIFITLPNIFKQMPFGQLFAAVFFLSVAFAGITSLINMFEAVSESLQTRFRLPRKAAVALCAGVALLVGLFLEAEPNVGSWMDFITIIVVPFGAVLGAVSIYYILGYKDIKQELELGREKPLGAYFGPLAKYVYVPLAVVVFILGLVYGGIG
;
A
#
# COMPACT_ATOMS: atom_id res chain seq x y z
N GLY A 1 12.18 -19.21 -4.02
CA GLY A 1 12.85 -19.19 -2.71
C GLY A 1 12.05 -19.92 -1.63
N SER A 2 10.90 -19.39 -1.20
CA SER A 2 10.12 -19.99 -0.11
C SER A 2 9.54 -21.37 -0.45
N VAL A 3 9.01 -21.56 -1.64
CA VAL A 3 8.44 -22.85 -2.09
C VAL A 3 9.50 -23.94 -2.19
N THR A 4 10.69 -23.60 -2.67
CA THR A 4 11.82 -24.54 -2.80
C THR A 4 12.61 -24.71 -1.51
N GLY A 5 12.31 -23.96 -0.46
CA GLY A 5 13.07 -23.92 0.79
C GLY A 5 14.40 -23.16 0.70
N ALA A 6 14.77 -22.62 -0.45
CA ALA A 6 16.06 -21.94 -0.63
C ALA A 6 16.25 -20.77 0.33
N ILE A 7 15.21 -19.97 0.55
CA ILE A 7 15.26 -18.81 1.48
C ILE A 7 15.47 -19.22 2.94
N LEU A 8 15.06 -20.43 3.32
CA LEU A 8 15.24 -20.97 4.67
C LEU A 8 16.60 -21.64 4.86
N ASN A 9 17.23 -22.09 3.77
CA ASN A 9 18.50 -22.81 3.79
C ASN A 9 19.72 -21.90 3.51
N THR A 10 19.47 -20.65 3.09
CA THR A 10 20.50 -19.64 2.80
C THR A 10 20.37 -18.50 3.80
N ASP A 11 21.43 -17.74 4.02
CA ASP A 11 21.32 -16.47 4.77
C ASP A 11 20.33 -15.54 4.06
N ALA A 12 19.35 -15.04 4.81
CA ALA A 12 18.26 -14.24 4.24
C ALA A 12 18.76 -12.90 3.67
N ALA A 13 19.78 -12.29 4.29
CA ALA A 13 20.37 -11.04 3.82
C ALA A 13 21.15 -11.27 2.51
N VAL A 14 21.92 -12.35 2.43
CA VAL A 14 22.64 -12.75 1.21
C VAL A 14 21.64 -13.05 0.09
N TYR A 15 20.58 -13.81 0.39
CA TYR A 15 19.56 -14.13 -0.61
C TYR A 15 18.84 -12.86 -1.12
N PHE A 16 18.53 -11.93 -0.21
CA PHE A 16 17.90 -10.66 -0.55
C PHE A 16 18.83 -9.80 -1.43
N SER A 17 20.10 -9.62 -1.04
CA SER A 17 21.07 -8.86 -1.82
C SER A 17 21.34 -9.44 -3.22
N GLN A 18 21.34 -10.75 -3.37
CA GLN A 18 21.45 -11.40 -4.67
C GLN A 18 20.22 -11.20 -5.55
N ALA A 19 19.03 -11.20 -4.93
CA ALA A 19 17.78 -10.99 -5.66
C ALA A 19 17.58 -9.52 -6.10
N THR A 20 18.09 -8.54 -5.32
CA THR A 20 17.93 -7.10 -5.59
C THR A 20 19.15 -6.49 -6.29
N GLY A 21 20.29 -7.19 -6.34
CA GLY A 21 21.52 -6.72 -6.97
C GLY A 21 21.69 -7.21 -8.43
N ASN A 22 22.46 -6.45 -9.21
CA ASN A 22 22.89 -6.84 -10.56
C ASN A 22 21.77 -7.33 -11.50
N PHE A 23 20.64 -6.64 -11.53
CA PHE A 23 19.48 -7.01 -12.34
C PHE A 23 18.90 -8.40 -12.03
N GLY A 24 19.13 -8.92 -10.82
CA GLY A 24 18.62 -10.23 -10.39
C GLY A 24 17.10 -10.32 -10.31
N SER A 25 16.41 -9.20 -10.13
CA SER A 25 14.95 -9.13 -10.06
C SER A 25 14.26 -8.98 -11.42
N VAL A 26 14.98 -8.65 -12.51
CA VAL A 26 14.42 -8.41 -13.86
C VAL A 26 13.47 -9.50 -14.35
N PRO A 27 13.79 -10.81 -14.28
CA PRO A 27 12.86 -11.83 -14.75
C PRO A 27 11.52 -11.81 -14.00
N TRP A 28 11.55 -11.51 -12.70
CA TRP A 28 10.37 -11.40 -11.85
C TRP A 28 9.60 -10.12 -12.12
N HIS A 29 10.29 -9.02 -12.37
CA HIS A 29 9.71 -7.74 -12.78
C HIS A 29 8.91 -7.92 -14.08
N VAL A 30 9.53 -8.48 -15.12
CA VAL A 30 8.86 -8.78 -16.39
C VAL A 30 7.64 -9.69 -16.17
N LEU A 31 7.80 -10.76 -15.40
CA LEU A 31 6.71 -11.70 -15.13
C LEU A 31 5.50 -11.01 -14.48
N VAL A 32 5.74 -10.20 -13.44
CA VAL A 32 4.67 -9.50 -12.71
C VAL A 32 3.97 -8.48 -13.59
N ILE A 33 4.70 -7.70 -14.38
CA ILE A 33 4.13 -6.75 -15.35
C ILE A 33 3.27 -7.47 -16.40
N VAL A 34 3.77 -8.58 -16.95
CA VAL A 34 3.02 -9.38 -17.94
C VAL A 34 1.72 -9.94 -17.35
N ILE A 35 1.78 -10.46 -16.11
CA ILE A 35 0.58 -10.95 -15.41
C ILE A 35 -0.42 -9.82 -15.19
N ALA A 36 0.03 -8.68 -14.65
CA ALA A 36 -0.84 -7.54 -14.39
C ALA A 36 -1.48 -6.99 -15.68
N ALA A 37 -0.68 -6.79 -16.71
CA ALA A 37 -1.16 -6.32 -18.01
C ALA A 37 -2.12 -7.32 -18.65
N GLY A 38 -1.81 -8.63 -18.58
CA GLY A 38 -2.70 -9.69 -19.07
C GLY A 38 -4.06 -9.66 -18.39
N ILE A 39 -4.10 -9.56 -17.06
CA ILE A 39 -5.36 -9.46 -16.31
C ILE A 39 -6.16 -8.22 -16.73
N LEU A 40 -5.51 -7.07 -16.87
CA LEU A 40 -6.14 -5.83 -17.29
C LEU A 40 -6.68 -5.86 -18.70
N MET A 41 -5.99 -6.51 -19.63
CA MET A 41 -6.43 -6.65 -21.03
C MET A 41 -7.73 -7.47 -21.17
N PHE A 42 -7.94 -8.44 -20.27
CA PHE A 42 -9.14 -9.30 -20.25
C PHE A 42 -10.31 -8.74 -19.44
N GLY A 43 -10.15 -7.59 -18.78
CA GLY A 43 -11.19 -6.95 -17.98
C GLY A 43 -11.01 -7.19 -16.47
N ALA A 44 -10.66 -6.12 -15.78
CA ALA A 44 -10.17 -6.15 -14.41
C ALA A 44 -11.21 -6.54 -13.36
N THR A 45 -12.45 -6.07 -13.49
CA THR A 45 -13.43 -6.10 -12.39
C THR A 45 -13.80 -7.51 -11.91
N LYS A 46 -14.11 -8.43 -12.82
CA LYS A 46 -14.55 -9.77 -12.42
C LYS A 46 -13.42 -10.69 -11.93
N GLY A 47 -12.23 -10.58 -12.52
CA GLY A 47 -11.07 -11.40 -12.14
C GLY A 47 -10.48 -10.99 -10.79
N ILE A 48 -10.26 -9.69 -10.59
CA ILE A 48 -9.69 -9.14 -9.38
C ILE A 48 -10.61 -9.36 -8.18
N GLU A 49 -11.90 -9.09 -8.33
CA GLU A 49 -12.89 -9.28 -7.26
C GLU A 49 -12.92 -10.74 -6.76
N LYS A 50 -12.92 -11.71 -7.66
CA LYS A 50 -12.93 -13.12 -7.30
C LYS A 50 -11.66 -13.55 -6.57
N ILE A 51 -10.50 -13.07 -7.02
CA ILE A 51 -9.20 -13.36 -6.40
C ILE A 51 -9.13 -12.70 -5.03
N ASN A 52 -9.49 -11.43 -4.92
CA ASN A 52 -9.46 -10.70 -3.66
C ASN A 52 -10.39 -11.28 -2.59
N LYS A 53 -11.56 -11.81 -2.96
CA LYS A 53 -12.47 -12.50 -2.03
C LYS A 53 -11.85 -13.72 -1.35
N ILE A 54 -10.84 -14.33 -1.95
CA ILE A 54 -10.13 -15.49 -1.37
C ILE A 54 -8.85 -15.02 -0.68
N LEU A 55 -8.07 -14.17 -1.33
CA LEU A 55 -6.74 -13.80 -0.87
C LEU A 55 -6.77 -12.89 0.37
N MET A 56 -7.68 -11.91 0.41
CA MET A 56 -7.72 -11.00 1.54
C MET A 56 -8.09 -11.69 2.87
N PRO A 57 -9.15 -12.51 2.95
CA PRO A 57 -9.39 -13.30 4.16
C PRO A 57 -8.24 -14.23 4.51
N SER A 58 -7.61 -14.87 3.53
CA SER A 58 -6.45 -15.75 3.76
C SER A 58 -5.27 -15.00 4.35
N PHE A 59 -5.00 -13.79 3.87
CA PHE A 59 -3.98 -12.91 4.43
C PHE A 59 -4.24 -12.56 5.89
N PHE A 60 -5.46 -12.14 6.24
CA PHE A 60 -5.84 -11.84 7.63
C PHE A 60 -5.70 -13.06 8.54
N ILE A 61 -6.16 -14.23 8.09
CA ILE A 61 -6.07 -15.49 8.86
C ILE A 61 -4.59 -15.85 9.09
N LEU A 62 -3.75 -15.74 8.05
CA LEU A 62 -2.34 -16.05 8.16
C LEU A 62 -1.62 -15.13 9.15
N PHE A 63 -1.85 -13.82 9.04
CA PHE A 63 -1.24 -12.87 9.98
C PHE A 63 -1.76 -13.05 11.41
N ALA A 64 -3.03 -13.42 11.60
CA ALA A 64 -3.55 -13.76 12.92
C ALA A 64 -2.85 -14.99 13.52
N ILE A 65 -2.63 -16.04 12.72
CA ILE A 65 -1.89 -17.22 13.15
C ILE A 65 -0.45 -16.86 13.51
N LEU A 66 0.22 -16.03 12.70
CA LEU A 66 1.57 -15.56 12.99
C LEU A 66 1.61 -14.71 14.27
N ALA A 67 0.69 -13.78 14.45
CA ALA A 67 0.62 -12.96 15.65
C ALA A 67 0.42 -13.81 16.93
N ILE A 68 -0.48 -14.79 16.88
CA ILE A 68 -0.68 -15.74 17.97
C ILE A 68 0.61 -16.53 18.25
N ARG A 69 1.26 -17.06 17.20
CA ARG A 69 2.49 -17.84 17.37
C ARG A 69 3.61 -17.01 17.96
N VAL A 70 3.78 -15.78 17.48
CA VAL A 70 4.84 -14.86 17.91
C VAL A 70 4.62 -14.43 19.37
N ALA A 71 3.38 -14.28 19.82
CA ALA A 71 3.07 -13.91 21.20
C ALA A 71 3.67 -14.85 22.26
N PHE A 72 3.90 -16.10 21.90
CA PHE A 72 4.50 -17.11 22.77
C PHE A 72 6.04 -17.23 22.64
N LEU A 73 6.68 -16.35 21.87
CA LEU A 73 8.14 -16.35 21.77
C LEU A 73 8.78 -15.65 22.98
N PRO A 74 9.88 -16.19 23.53
CA PRO A 74 10.68 -15.49 24.54
C PRO A 74 11.16 -14.14 23.96
N GLY A 75 10.98 -13.05 24.72
CA GLY A 75 11.38 -11.70 24.28
C GLY A 75 10.30 -10.93 23.49
N ALA A 76 9.21 -11.55 23.09
CA ALA A 76 8.11 -10.88 22.37
C ALA A 76 7.47 -9.72 23.16
N ALA A 77 7.52 -9.78 24.50
CA ALA A 77 6.96 -8.76 25.39
C ALA A 77 7.56 -7.36 25.12
N GLU A 78 8.84 -7.27 24.81
CA GLU A 78 9.49 -5.98 24.50
C GLU A 78 8.93 -5.37 23.20
N GLY A 79 8.62 -6.20 22.21
CA GLY A 79 7.98 -5.73 20.98
C GLY A 79 6.54 -5.23 21.20
N TYR A 80 5.79 -5.86 22.12
CA TYR A 80 4.48 -5.34 22.51
C TYR A 80 4.60 -4.03 23.30
N LYS A 81 5.60 -3.90 24.17
CA LYS A 81 5.88 -2.61 24.83
C LYS A 81 6.19 -1.53 23.80
N PHE A 82 7.05 -1.82 22.84
CA PHE A 82 7.37 -0.90 21.75
C PHE A 82 6.13 -0.41 20.98
N LEU A 83 5.16 -1.31 20.74
CA LEU A 83 3.93 -0.96 20.02
C LEU A 83 2.92 -0.15 20.86
N PHE A 84 2.80 -0.47 22.17
CA PHE A 84 1.68 0.01 22.97
C PHE A 84 2.08 0.95 24.11
N MET A 85 3.37 1.12 24.38
CA MET A 85 3.84 2.12 25.34
C MET A 85 4.26 3.39 24.60
N PRO A 86 3.38 4.40 24.51
CA PRO A 86 3.66 5.60 23.77
C PRO A 86 4.67 6.48 24.52
N GLU A 87 5.60 7.05 23.78
CA GLU A 87 6.43 8.17 24.23
C GLU A 87 5.67 9.46 24.01
N TRP A 88 4.95 9.94 25.03
CA TRP A 88 4.08 11.12 24.92
C TRP A 88 4.79 12.38 24.45
N SER A 89 6.10 12.48 24.69
CA SER A 89 6.94 13.57 24.18
C SER A 89 6.96 13.64 22.65
N ASP A 90 6.77 12.52 21.95
CA ASP A 90 6.81 12.46 20.51
C ASP A 90 5.58 13.13 19.85
N LEU A 91 4.48 13.26 20.59
CA LEU A 91 3.34 14.05 20.13
C LEU A 91 3.63 15.54 19.98
N LEU A 92 4.72 16.02 20.59
CA LEU A 92 5.16 17.42 20.46
C LEU A 92 6.11 17.63 19.28
N LYS A 93 6.57 16.56 18.64
CA LYS A 93 7.45 16.62 17.47
C LYS A 93 6.61 16.74 16.19
N VAL A 94 6.96 17.69 15.35
CA VAL A 94 6.25 17.95 14.09
C VAL A 94 6.40 16.78 13.12
N ASP A 95 7.58 16.18 13.04
CA ASP A 95 7.90 15.03 12.19
C ASP A 95 7.01 13.81 12.49
N THR A 96 6.67 13.53 13.76
CA THR A 96 5.72 12.48 14.13
C THR A 96 4.37 12.63 13.42
N TRP A 97 3.84 13.85 13.40
CA TRP A 97 2.57 14.14 12.73
C TRP A 97 2.69 14.09 11.21
N VAL A 98 3.81 14.59 10.67
CA VAL A 98 4.08 14.54 9.22
C VAL A 98 4.13 13.11 8.72
N MET A 99 4.90 12.25 9.40
CA MET A 99 5.00 10.83 9.05
C MET A 99 3.67 10.10 9.22
N ALA A 100 2.95 10.31 10.33
CA ALA A 100 1.65 9.67 10.57
C ALA A 100 0.61 10.08 9.52
N MET A 101 0.52 11.36 9.17
CA MET A 101 -0.39 11.86 8.14
C MET A 101 0.02 11.39 6.75
N GLY A 102 1.31 11.39 6.45
CA GLY A 102 1.84 10.88 5.19
C GLY A 102 1.50 9.42 4.99
N GLN A 103 1.73 8.58 6.00
CA GLN A 103 1.36 7.17 5.99
C GLN A 103 -0.16 6.98 5.79
N ALA A 104 -1.00 7.76 6.47
CA ALA A 104 -2.45 7.69 6.30
C ALA A 104 -2.87 8.06 4.87
N PHE A 105 -2.30 9.10 4.30
CA PHE A 105 -2.58 9.49 2.91
C PHE A 105 -2.13 8.44 1.90
N PHE A 106 -0.98 7.82 2.14
CA PHE A 106 -0.46 6.76 1.28
C PHE A 106 -1.30 5.48 1.39
N SER A 107 -1.50 4.97 2.60
CA SER A 107 -2.20 3.72 2.90
C SER A 107 -3.65 3.74 2.40
N LEU A 108 -4.37 4.84 2.61
CA LEU A 108 -5.74 5.02 2.13
C LEU A 108 -5.83 5.39 0.64
N SER A 109 -4.70 5.40 -0.08
CA SER A 109 -4.65 5.78 -1.50
C SER A 109 -5.26 7.16 -1.81
N ILE A 110 -5.20 8.08 -0.85
CA ILE A 110 -5.65 9.48 -1.05
C ILE A 110 -4.68 10.18 -2.00
N THR A 111 -3.41 9.84 -1.90
CA THR A 111 -2.33 10.41 -2.71
C THR A 111 -2.23 9.82 -4.11
N GLY A 112 -2.91 8.70 -4.39
CA GLY A 112 -2.92 8.07 -5.70
C GLY A 112 -4.26 8.20 -6.41
N SER A 113 -4.26 8.20 -7.73
CA SER A 113 -5.49 8.27 -8.54
C SER A 113 -6.36 7.01 -8.42
N GLY A 114 -5.88 5.96 -7.76
CA GLY A 114 -6.57 4.67 -7.64
C GLY A 114 -7.98 4.79 -7.09
N MET A 115 -8.15 5.51 -5.97
CA MET A 115 -9.49 5.68 -5.37
C MET A 115 -10.43 6.50 -6.24
N ILE A 116 -9.93 7.43 -7.04
CA ILE A 116 -10.75 8.19 -8.00
C ILE A 116 -11.29 7.24 -9.07
N VAL A 117 -10.44 6.40 -9.64
CA VAL A 117 -10.84 5.43 -10.67
C VAL A 117 -11.80 4.40 -10.11
N TYR A 118 -11.52 3.83 -8.92
CA TYR A 118 -12.44 2.89 -8.28
C TYR A 118 -13.78 3.53 -7.92
N GLY A 119 -13.79 4.80 -7.56
CA GLY A 119 -15.00 5.57 -7.36
C GLY A 119 -15.91 5.59 -8.59
N THR A 120 -15.34 5.63 -9.80
CA THR A 120 -16.13 5.60 -11.05
C THR A 120 -16.81 4.26 -11.32
N TYR A 121 -16.34 3.18 -10.70
CA TYR A 121 -16.91 1.83 -10.84
C TYR A 121 -17.99 1.51 -9.79
N LEU A 122 -18.19 2.38 -8.80
CA LEU A 122 -19.20 2.17 -7.78
C LEU A 122 -20.62 2.30 -8.35
N ASN A 123 -21.51 1.43 -7.89
CA ASN A 123 -22.92 1.57 -8.20
C ASN A 123 -23.50 2.77 -7.49
N LYS A 124 -24.46 3.45 -8.11
CA LYS A 124 -25.14 4.61 -7.52
C LYS A 124 -25.92 4.29 -6.24
N SER A 125 -26.15 3.02 -5.94
CA SER A 125 -26.76 2.54 -4.70
C SER A 125 -25.79 2.42 -3.52
N GLU A 126 -24.47 2.60 -3.75
CA GLU A 126 -23.48 2.47 -2.70
C GLU A 126 -23.37 3.73 -1.84
N ASP A 127 -23.37 3.57 -0.52
CA ASP A 127 -23.09 4.64 0.44
C ASP A 127 -21.58 4.88 0.48
N ILE A 128 -21.10 5.84 -0.33
CA ILE A 128 -19.68 6.16 -0.48
C ILE A 128 -19.01 6.51 0.86
N PRO A 129 -19.55 7.39 1.73
CA PRO A 129 -18.97 7.66 3.04
C PRO A 129 -18.86 6.44 3.94
N LYS A 130 -19.86 5.56 3.92
CA LYS A 130 -19.83 4.32 4.71
C LYS A 130 -18.80 3.34 4.16
N ALA A 131 -18.69 3.21 2.84
CA ALA A 131 -17.65 2.40 2.18
C ALA A 131 -16.25 2.93 2.51
N SER A 132 -16.02 4.24 2.43
CA SER A 132 -14.75 4.88 2.78
C SER A 132 -14.37 4.66 4.24
N MET A 133 -15.31 4.80 5.16
CA MET A 133 -15.07 4.53 6.59
C MET A 133 -14.70 3.06 6.84
N ARG A 134 -15.38 2.13 6.17
CA ARG A 134 -15.03 0.70 6.27
C ARG A 134 -13.63 0.43 5.71
N THR A 135 -13.28 1.04 4.57
CA THR A 135 -11.94 0.94 3.99
C THR A 135 -10.89 1.40 4.99
N ALA A 136 -11.04 2.58 5.58
CA ALA A 136 -10.11 3.10 6.58
C ALA A 136 -10.00 2.19 7.82
N MET A 137 -11.12 1.63 8.28
CA MET A 137 -11.13 0.71 9.41
C MET A 137 -10.38 -0.60 9.09
N PHE A 138 -10.64 -1.20 7.95
CA PHE A 138 -9.95 -2.44 7.55
C PHE A 138 -8.48 -2.23 7.23
N ASP A 139 -8.11 -1.09 6.67
CA ASP A 139 -6.73 -0.68 6.46
C ASP A 139 -5.96 -0.62 7.79
N THR A 140 -6.52 0.09 8.78
CA THR A 140 -5.96 0.19 10.12
C THR A 140 -5.86 -1.19 10.80
N LEU A 141 -6.90 -2.02 10.69
CA LEU A 141 -6.90 -3.38 11.26
C LEU A 141 -5.82 -4.26 10.61
N ALA A 142 -5.63 -4.16 9.29
CA ALA A 142 -4.59 -4.90 8.59
C ALA A 142 -3.19 -4.48 9.05
N ALA A 143 -2.94 -3.16 9.16
CA ALA A 143 -1.68 -2.62 9.63
C ALA A 143 -1.39 -3.04 11.08
N MET A 144 -2.37 -2.94 11.97
CA MET A 144 -2.25 -3.36 13.38
C MET A 144 -1.97 -4.86 13.50
N LEU A 145 -2.66 -5.68 12.71
CA LEU A 145 -2.44 -7.12 12.72
C LEU A 145 -1.04 -7.48 12.21
N ALA A 146 -0.56 -6.81 11.18
CA ALA A 146 0.81 -6.98 10.69
C ALA A 146 1.83 -6.55 11.75
N ALA A 147 1.63 -5.40 12.40
CA ALA A 147 2.48 -4.92 13.48
C ALA A 147 2.54 -5.90 14.65
N LEU A 148 1.40 -6.48 15.07
CA LEU A 148 1.32 -7.48 16.12
C LEU A 148 2.03 -8.80 15.78
N ALA A 149 2.18 -9.12 14.51
CA ALA A 149 2.93 -10.29 14.07
C ALA A 149 4.43 -10.00 13.93
N ILE A 150 4.79 -8.82 13.43
CA ILE A 150 6.15 -8.50 13.02
C ILE A 150 6.97 -7.93 14.19
N MET A 151 6.48 -6.90 14.89
CA MET A 151 7.29 -6.21 15.91
C MET A 151 7.68 -7.10 17.08
N PRO A 152 6.77 -7.86 17.71
CA PRO A 152 7.19 -8.77 18.78
C PRO A 152 8.18 -9.84 18.31
N ALA A 153 8.09 -10.26 17.04
CA ALA A 153 9.05 -11.20 16.47
C ALA A 153 10.44 -10.57 16.29
N VAL A 154 10.51 -9.33 15.78
CA VAL A 154 11.75 -8.57 15.62
C VAL A 154 12.51 -8.51 16.95
N PHE A 155 11.81 -8.13 18.04
CA PHE A 155 12.40 -8.06 19.39
C PHE A 155 12.76 -9.42 19.95
N ALA A 156 11.92 -10.45 19.75
CA ALA A 156 12.20 -11.81 20.20
C ALA A 156 13.48 -12.40 19.60
N PHE A 157 13.85 -11.98 18.39
CA PHE A 157 15.08 -12.40 17.71
C PHE A 157 16.24 -11.41 17.83
N GLY A 158 16.08 -10.33 18.61
CA GLY A 158 17.12 -9.34 18.81
C GLY A 158 17.52 -8.58 17.54
N ILE A 159 16.57 -8.44 16.61
CA ILE A 159 16.77 -7.71 15.35
C ILE A 159 16.33 -6.26 15.56
N GLU A 160 17.05 -5.32 14.98
CA GLU A 160 16.64 -3.92 15.03
C GLU A 160 15.34 -3.70 14.24
N PRO A 161 14.39 -2.90 14.77
CA PRO A 161 13.11 -2.62 14.13
C PRO A 161 13.25 -1.64 12.96
N ASN A 162 14.15 -1.92 12.03
CA ASN A 162 14.36 -1.11 10.84
C ASN A 162 13.16 -1.20 9.92
N ALA A 163 12.76 -0.08 9.34
CA ALA A 163 11.67 0.00 8.39
C ALA A 163 12.09 -0.47 7.00
N GLY A 164 11.09 -0.79 6.17
CA GLY A 164 11.26 -1.06 4.76
C GLY A 164 11.36 -2.54 4.37
N PRO A 165 11.75 -2.82 3.12
CA PRO A 165 11.79 -4.18 2.55
C PRO A 165 12.60 -5.20 3.35
N PRO A 166 13.74 -4.86 3.98
CA PRO A 166 14.50 -5.79 4.82
C PRO A 166 13.68 -6.45 5.93
N LEU A 167 12.71 -5.73 6.50
CA LEU A 167 11.85 -6.27 7.55
C LEU A 167 11.05 -7.50 7.06
N ILE A 168 10.54 -7.44 5.84
CA ILE A 168 9.76 -8.52 5.25
C ILE A 168 10.65 -9.63 4.69
N PHE A 169 11.74 -9.26 4.02
CA PHE A 169 12.52 -10.21 3.23
C PHE A 169 13.74 -10.79 3.96
N ILE A 170 14.14 -10.20 5.08
CA ILE A 170 15.24 -10.69 5.93
C ILE A 170 14.70 -11.21 7.27
N THR A 171 13.92 -10.38 7.97
CA THR A 171 13.45 -10.72 9.33
C THR A 171 12.47 -11.88 9.32
N LEU A 172 11.42 -11.84 8.52
CA LEU A 172 10.41 -12.91 8.49
C LEU A 172 10.94 -14.28 8.05
N PRO A 173 11.83 -14.41 7.04
CA PRO A 173 12.49 -15.68 6.75
C PRO A 173 13.24 -16.27 7.95
N ASN A 174 13.92 -15.42 8.74
CA ASN A 174 14.64 -15.90 9.93
C ASN A 174 13.67 -16.40 11.01
N ILE A 175 12.49 -15.80 11.13
CA ILE A 175 11.42 -16.29 12.01
C ILE A 175 10.91 -17.64 11.52
N PHE A 176 10.61 -17.78 10.23
CA PHE A 176 10.12 -19.02 9.65
C PHE A 176 11.12 -20.18 9.80
N LYS A 177 12.44 -19.93 9.73
CA LYS A 177 13.48 -20.95 9.99
C LYS A 177 13.36 -21.61 11.36
N GLN A 178 12.88 -20.88 12.35
CA GLN A 178 12.78 -21.32 13.75
C GLN A 178 11.39 -21.85 14.11
N MET A 179 10.46 -21.88 13.15
CA MET A 179 9.11 -22.39 13.36
C MET A 179 8.92 -23.81 12.87
N PRO A 180 8.14 -24.66 13.57
CA PRO A 180 7.62 -25.89 13.00
C PRO A 180 6.83 -25.57 11.70
N PHE A 181 7.06 -26.36 10.66
CA PHE A 181 6.46 -26.13 9.33
C PHE A 181 6.81 -24.75 8.71
N GLY A 182 7.93 -24.15 9.07
CA GLY A 182 8.34 -22.82 8.63
C GLY A 182 8.36 -22.65 7.12
N GLN A 183 8.72 -23.67 6.35
CA GLN A 183 8.67 -23.65 4.89
C GLN A 183 7.24 -23.44 4.36
N LEU A 184 6.26 -24.10 4.95
CA LEU A 184 4.86 -23.95 4.57
C LEU A 184 4.38 -22.53 4.86
N PHE A 185 4.66 -22.02 6.08
CA PHE A 185 4.33 -20.66 6.46
C PHE A 185 4.99 -19.62 5.56
N ALA A 186 6.27 -19.78 5.26
CA ALA A 186 7.01 -18.93 4.34
C ALA A 186 6.38 -18.94 2.92
N ALA A 187 6.05 -20.12 2.41
CA ALA A 187 5.44 -20.24 1.09
C ALA A 187 4.07 -19.53 1.01
N VAL A 188 3.21 -19.79 1.98
CA VAL A 188 1.87 -19.15 2.03
C VAL A 188 1.99 -17.65 2.24
N PHE A 189 2.87 -17.20 3.14
CA PHE A 189 3.09 -15.77 3.40
C PHE A 189 3.57 -15.03 2.15
N PHE A 190 4.66 -15.49 1.54
CA PHE A 190 5.22 -14.80 0.36
C PHE A 190 4.32 -14.91 -0.86
N LEU A 191 3.54 -15.98 -0.99
CA LEU A 191 2.50 -16.06 -2.00
C LEU A 191 1.41 -14.99 -1.76
N SER A 192 0.96 -14.83 -0.53
CA SER A 192 -0.03 -13.79 -0.16
C SER A 192 0.51 -12.38 -0.42
N VAL A 193 1.77 -12.12 -0.08
CA VAL A 193 2.43 -10.83 -0.37
C VAL A 193 2.54 -10.60 -1.89
N ALA A 194 2.92 -11.62 -2.66
CA ALA A 194 3.00 -11.51 -4.12
C ALA A 194 1.62 -11.19 -4.73
N PHE A 195 0.57 -11.85 -4.26
CA PHE A 195 -0.78 -11.54 -4.71
C PHE A 195 -1.25 -10.13 -4.32
N ALA A 196 -0.97 -9.70 -3.09
CA ALA A 196 -1.25 -8.33 -2.66
C ALA A 196 -0.50 -7.30 -3.52
N GLY A 197 0.77 -7.56 -3.83
CA GLY A 197 1.57 -6.72 -4.73
C GLY A 197 1.01 -6.65 -6.15
N ILE A 198 0.63 -7.80 -6.72
CA ILE A 198 0.03 -7.86 -8.07
C ILE A 198 -1.30 -7.10 -8.11
N THR A 199 -2.16 -7.26 -7.11
CA THR A 199 -3.44 -6.53 -7.07
C THR A 199 -3.23 -5.03 -6.95
N SER A 200 -2.25 -4.57 -6.16
CA SER A 200 -1.88 -3.16 -6.06
C SER A 200 -1.34 -2.62 -7.39
N LEU A 201 -0.47 -3.38 -8.07
CA LEU A 201 0.05 -3.01 -9.39
C LEU A 201 -1.06 -2.89 -10.44
N ILE A 202 -2.01 -3.82 -10.44
CA ILE A 202 -3.19 -3.77 -11.31
C ILE A 202 -3.97 -2.47 -11.08
N ASN A 203 -4.17 -2.07 -9.82
CA ASN A 203 -4.87 -0.84 -9.48
C ASN A 203 -4.14 0.41 -10.01
N MET A 204 -2.84 0.46 -9.84
CA MET A 204 -2.01 1.57 -10.36
C MET A 204 -2.04 1.62 -11.89
N PHE A 205 -1.95 0.48 -12.57
CA PHE A 205 -2.04 0.41 -14.03
C PHE A 205 -3.42 0.78 -14.54
N GLU A 206 -4.50 0.39 -13.84
CA GLU A 206 -5.87 0.76 -14.19
C GLU A 206 -6.04 2.27 -14.17
N ALA A 207 -5.55 2.95 -13.14
CA ALA A 207 -5.64 4.41 -13.02
C ALA A 207 -5.00 5.14 -14.20
N VAL A 208 -3.78 4.70 -14.60
CA VAL A 208 -3.08 5.29 -15.75
C VAL A 208 -3.76 4.90 -17.06
N SER A 209 -4.14 3.64 -17.21
CA SER A 209 -4.78 3.13 -18.42
C SER A 209 -6.13 3.81 -18.68
N GLU A 210 -6.94 4.04 -17.64
CA GLU A 210 -8.21 4.77 -17.74
C GLU A 210 -7.98 6.23 -18.15
N SER A 211 -6.99 6.88 -17.58
CA SER A 211 -6.60 8.24 -17.97
C SER A 211 -6.19 8.33 -19.44
N LEU A 212 -5.42 7.35 -19.93
CA LEU A 212 -5.02 7.26 -21.35
C LEU A 212 -6.22 7.02 -22.27
N GLN A 213 -7.15 6.13 -21.88
CA GLN A 213 -8.39 5.87 -22.61
C GLN A 213 -9.24 7.14 -22.72
N THR A 214 -9.47 7.81 -21.60
CA THR A 214 -10.33 8.99 -21.54
C THR A 214 -9.70 10.19 -22.24
N ARG A 215 -8.42 10.46 -22.03
CA ARG A 215 -7.75 11.66 -22.56
C ARG A 215 -7.36 11.52 -24.03
N PHE A 216 -6.84 10.36 -24.42
CA PHE A 216 -6.32 10.13 -25.78
C PHE A 216 -7.22 9.23 -26.62
N ARG A 217 -8.36 8.79 -26.08
CA ARG A 217 -9.30 7.88 -26.75
C ARG A 217 -8.66 6.58 -27.23
N LEU A 218 -7.63 6.11 -26.52
CA LEU A 218 -6.96 4.86 -26.85
C LEU A 218 -7.86 3.67 -26.53
N PRO A 219 -7.86 2.63 -27.36
CA PRO A 219 -8.52 1.38 -26.98
C PRO A 219 -7.82 0.75 -25.76
N ARG A 220 -8.56 0.10 -24.88
CA ARG A 220 -8.07 -0.46 -23.61
C ARG A 220 -6.77 -1.26 -23.77
N LYS A 221 -6.71 -2.15 -24.75
CA LYS A 221 -5.52 -2.98 -25.00
C LYS A 221 -4.27 -2.14 -25.29
N ALA A 222 -4.41 -1.07 -26.08
CA ALA A 222 -3.32 -0.17 -26.39
C ALA A 222 -2.90 0.66 -25.18
N ALA A 223 -3.84 1.17 -24.39
CA ALA A 223 -3.57 1.92 -23.18
C ALA A 223 -2.82 1.06 -22.13
N VAL A 224 -3.26 -0.19 -21.90
CA VAL A 224 -2.60 -1.14 -21.00
C VAL A 224 -1.22 -1.52 -21.52
N ALA A 225 -1.07 -1.81 -22.81
CA ALA A 225 0.22 -2.15 -23.40
C ALA A 225 1.23 -0.99 -23.32
N LEU A 226 0.77 0.24 -23.55
CA LEU A 226 1.60 1.44 -23.39
C LEU A 226 2.04 1.64 -21.94
N CYS A 227 1.10 1.54 -21.00
CA CYS A 227 1.39 1.63 -19.55
C CYS A 227 2.41 0.56 -19.12
N ALA A 228 2.18 -0.70 -19.48
CA ALA A 228 3.07 -1.81 -19.16
C ALA A 228 4.45 -1.65 -19.82
N GLY A 229 4.51 -1.20 -21.07
CA GLY A 229 5.75 -0.96 -21.80
C GLY A 229 6.59 0.14 -21.15
N VAL A 230 5.97 1.28 -20.80
CA VAL A 230 6.66 2.36 -20.08
C VAL A 230 7.13 1.89 -18.70
N ALA A 231 6.27 1.21 -17.95
CA ALA A 231 6.64 0.69 -16.62
C ALA A 231 7.82 -0.30 -16.71
N LEU A 232 7.82 -1.17 -17.73
CA LEU A 232 8.92 -2.09 -17.96
C LEU A 232 10.23 -1.37 -18.29
N LEU A 233 10.20 -0.41 -19.21
CA LEU A 233 11.40 0.33 -19.62
C LEU A 233 11.97 1.15 -18.46
N VAL A 234 11.12 1.91 -17.75
CA VAL A 234 11.54 2.70 -16.60
C VAL A 234 12.04 1.79 -15.49
N GLY A 235 11.33 0.69 -15.22
CA GLY A 235 11.73 -0.28 -14.20
C GLY A 235 13.09 -0.92 -14.49
N LEU A 236 13.38 -1.29 -15.73
CA LEU A 236 14.70 -1.80 -16.11
C LEU A 236 15.82 -0.78 -15.88
N PHE A 237 15.55 0.49 -16.14
CA PHE A 237 16.50 1.57 -15.87
C PHE A 237 16.72 1.79 -14.36
N LEU A 238 15.66 1.57 -13.55
CA LEU A 238 15.68 1.76 -12.11
C LEU A 238 16.11 0.51 -11.32
N GLU A 239 16.42 -0.61 -11.98
CA GLU A 239 16.69 -1.90 -11.34
C GLU A 239 17.87 -1.87 -10.34
N ALA A 240 18.82 -0.96 -10.49
CA ALA A 240 19.88 -0.78 -9.52
C ALA A 240 19.32 -0.16 -8.22
N GLU A 241 19.55 -0.83 -7.08
CA GLU A 241 19.01 -0.46 -5.77
C GLU A 241 19.12 1.05 -5.42
N PRO A 242 20.26 1.74 -5.64
CA PRO A 242 20.34 3.18 -5.35
C PRO A 242 19.36 4.02 -6.18
N ASN A 243 19.06 3.61 -7.40
CA ASN A 243 18.16 4.32 -8.29
C ASN A 243 16.71 4.13 -7.86
N VAL A 244 16.34 2.90 -7.40
CA VAL A 244 15.00 2.60 -6.89
C VAL A 244 14.67 3.44 -5.67
N GLY A 245 15.59 3.51 -4.69
CA GLY A 245 15.41 4.32 -3.48
C GLY A 245 15.15 5.79 -3.82
N SER A 246 16.05 6.41 -4.57
CA SER A 246 15.93 7.83 -4.97
C SER A 246 14.66 8.10 -5.78
N TRP A 247 14.26 7.15 -6.64
CA TRP A 247 13.02 7.27 -7.42
C TRP A 247 11.78 7.14 -6.53
N MET A 248 11.77 6.20 -5.59
CA MET A 248 10.71 6.05 -4.61
C MET A 248 10.54 7.33 -3.80
N ASP A 249 11.63 7.91 -3.30
CA ASP A 249 11.59 9.16 -2.56
C ASP A 249 11.01 10.30 -3.40
N PHE A 250 11.45 10.46 -4.63
CA PHE A 250 10.90 11.46 -5.55
C PHE A 250 9.40 11.29 -5.76
N ILE A 251 8.94 10.07 -5.99
CA ILE A 251 7.52 9.79 -6.22
C ILE A 251 6.70 9.98 -4.94
N THR A 252 7.14 9.43 -3.82
CA THR A 252 6.37 9.42 -2.57
C THR A 252 6.38 10.76 -1.84
N ILE A 253 7.48 11.50 -1.92
CA ILE A 253 7.63 12.80 -1.24
C ILE A 253 7.05 13.95 -2.08
N ILE A 254 7.20 13.89 -3.41
CA ILE A 254 6.86 15.03 -4.26
C ILE A 254 5.63 14.76 -5.11
N VAL A 255 5.69 13.75 -6.01
CA VAL A 255 4.69 13.59 -7.07
C VAL A 255 3.33 13.21 -6.50
N VAL A 256 3.30 12.21 -5.63
CA VAL A 256 2.07 11.65 -5.08
C VAL A 256 1.35 12.63 -4.15
N PRO A 257 1.99 13.29 -3.17
CA PRO A 257 1.34 14.29 -2.33
C PRO A 257 0.91 15.54 -3.10
N PHE A 258 1.69 15.96 -4.09
CA PHE A 258 1.28 17.05 -4.99
C PHE A 258 -0.01 16.71 -5.75
N GLY A 259 -0.10 15.47 -6.26
CA GLY A 259 -1.33 14.96 -6.89
C GLY A 259 -2.53 14.97 -5.94
N ALA A 260 -2.35 14.62 -4.66
CA ALA A 260 -3.39 14.68 -3.65
C ALA A 260 -3.89 16.11 -3.41
N VAL A 261 -2.96 17.07 -3.31
CA VAL A 261 -3.32 18.50 -3.15
C VAL A 261 -4.10 18.99 -4.37
N LEU A 262 -3.63 18.69 -5.58
CA LEU A 262 -4.34 19.06 -6.82
C LEU A 262 -5.75 18.45 -6.86
N GLY A 263 -5.88 17.17 -6.51
CA GLY A 263 -7.18 16.49 -6.41
C GLY A 263 -8.10 17.15 -5.39
N ALA A 264 -7.62 17.41 -4.19
CA ALA A 264 -8.37 18.04 -3.12
C ALA A 264 -8.85 19.46 -3.51
N VAL A 265 -7.97 20.28 -4.08
CA VAL A 265 -8.30 21.62 -4.55
C VAL A 265 -9.33 21.56 -5.69
N SER A 266 -9.11 20.68 -6.67
CA SER A 266 -10.02 20.51 -7.80
C SER A 266 -11.43 20.11 -7.35
N ILE A 267 -11.52 19.16 -6.43
CA ILE A 267 -12.78 18.63 -5.93
C ILE A 267 -13.54 19.69 -5.10
N TYR A 268 -12.88 20.29 -4.12
CA TYR A 268 -13.60 21.12 -3.13
C TYR A 268 -13.64 22.63 -3.43
N TYR A 269 -12.76 23.14 -4.32
CA TYR A 269 -12.74 24.56 -4.68
C TYR A 269 -13.14 24.84 -6.12
N ILE A 270 -12.82 23.94 -7.07
CA ILE A 270 -13.14 24.16 -8.50
C ILE A 270 -14.50 23.55 -8.83
N LEU A 271 -14.70 22.25 -8.58
CA LEU A 271 -15.97 21.57 -8.83
C LEU A 271 -17.06 22.06 -7.88
N GLY A 272 -16.72 22.21 -6.61
CA GLY A 272 -17.58 22.74 -5.57
C GLY A 272 -18.33 21.66 -4.77
N TYR A 273 -18.57 21.97 -3.49
CA TYR A 273 -19.17 21.04 -2.55
C TYR A 273 -20.60 20.61 -2.90
N LYS A 274 -21.35 21.45 -3.59
CA LYS A 274 -22.76 21.16 -3.91
C LYS A 274 -22.92 19.93 -4.80
N ASP A 275 -22.13 19.87 -5.85
CA ASP A 275 -22.18 18.76 -6.82
C ASP A 275 -21.64 17.45 -6.19
N ILE A 276 -20.57 17.58 -5.41
CA ILE A 276 -19.99 16.46 -4.67
C ILE A 276 -20.98 15.91 -3.65
N LYS A 277 -21.67 16.77 -2.93
CA LYS A 277 -22.68 16.38 -1.94
C LYS A 277 -23.78 15.55 -2.58
N GLN A 278 -24.27 15.96 -3.75
CA GLN A 278 -25.30 15.19 -4.48
C GLN A 278 -24.82 13.78 -4.78
N GLU A 279 -23.59 13.63 -5.28
CA GLU A 279 -23.01 12.31 -5.60
C GLU A 279 -22.81 11.45 -4.34
N LEU A 280 -22.31 12.03 -3.26
CA LEU A 280 -22.10 11.33 -2.00
C LEU A 280 -23.41 10.89 -1.32
N GLU A 281 -24.53 11.55 -1.62
CA GLU A 281 -25.84 11.26 -1.04
C GLU A 281 -26.67 10.24 -1.85
N LEU A 282 -26.27 9.88 -3.07
CA LEU A 282 -27.04 9.00 -3.95
C LEU A 282 -27.40 7.64 -3.34
N GLY A 283 -26.45 6.99 -2.68
CA GLY A 283 -26.63 5.66 -2.07
C GLY A 283 -26.96 5.70 -0.57
N ARG A 284 -27.35 6.86 -0.01
CA ARG A 284 -27.53 7.03 1.43
C ARG A 284 -29.01 7.14 1.82
N GLU A 285 -29.35 6.53 2.95
CA GLU A 285 -30.64 6.71 3.60
C GLU A 285 -30.75 8.06 4.35
N LYS A 286 -29.62 8.58 4.82
CA LYS A 286 -29.56 9.83 5.59
C LYS A 286 -28.62 10.84 4.92
N PRO A 287 -29.00 12.12 4.84
CA PRO A 287 -28.16 13.15 4.24
C PRO A 287 -26.84 13.31 5.02
N LEU A 288 -25.82 13.84 4.35
CA LEU A 288 -24.56 14.21 4.97
C LEU A 288 -24.77 15.32 6.00
N GLY A 289 -24.09 15.22 7.13
CA GLY A 289 -24.10 16.27 8.15
C GLY A 289 -23.59 17.60 7.59
N ALA A 290 -24.16 18.70 8.07
CA ALA A 290 -23.78 20.04 7.63
C ALA A 290 -22.28 20.36 7.86
N TYR A 291 -21.63 19.65 8.77
CA TYR A 291 -20.20 19.79 9.09
C TYR A 291 -19.28 19.25 7.99
N PHE A 292 -19.76 18.35 7.14
CA PHE A 292 -18.91 17.63 6.17
C PHE A 292 -18.25 18.59 5.17
N GLY A 293 -19.02 19.50 4.59
CA GLY A 293 -18.51 20.49 3.64
C GLY A 293 -17.45 21.42 4.22
N PRO A 294 -17.71 22.10 5.35
CA PRO A 294 -16.71 22.89 6.04
C PRO A 294 -15.47 22.09 6.44
N LEU A 295 -15.62 20.87 6.95
CA LEU A 295 -14.52 20.01 7.32
C LEU A 295 -13.64 19.67 6.09
N ALA A 296 -14.27 19.28 4.99
CA ALA A 296 -13.55 18.94 3.77
C ALA A 296 -12.82 20.16 3.18
N LYS A 297 -13.49 21.31 3.11
CA LYS A 297 -12.95 22.51 2.46
C LYS A 297 -11.90 23.23 3.31
N TYR A 298 -12.16 23.40 4.62
CA TYR A 298 -11.35 24.26 5.48
C TYR A 298 -10.40 23.50 6.40
N VAL A 299 -10.54 22.19 6.53
CA VAL A 299 -9.62 21.36 7.33
C VAL A 299 -8.84 20.43 6.44
N TYR A 300 -9.51 19.57 5.67
CA TYR A 300 -8.82 18.54 4.86
C TYR A 300 -7.91 19.15 3.78
N VAL A 301 -8.41 20.13 2.98
CA VAL A 301 -7.59 20.70 1.91
C VAL A 301 -6.36 21.46 2.44
N PRO A 302 -6.49 22.38 3.45
CA PRO A 302 -5.30 22.98 4.06
C PRO A 302 -4.36 21.96 4.69
N LEU A 303 -4.89 20.93 5.35
CA LEU A 303 -4.08 19.86 5.92
C LEU A 303 -3.28 19.12 4.84
N ALA A 304 -3.88 18.80 3.70
CA ALA A 304 -3.17 18.16 2.58
C ALA A 304 -2.01 19.04 2.06
N VAL A 305 -2.23 20.37 1.98
CA VAL A 305 -1.18 21.32 1.61
C VAL A 305 -0.06 21.35 2.64
N VAL A 306 -0.42 21.42 3.93
CA VAL A 306 0.56 21.43 5.03
C VAL A 306 1.38 20.15 5.04
N VAL A 307 0.76 18.99 4.91
CA VAL A 307 1.45 17.69 4.84
C VAL A 307 2.41 17.64 3.67
N PHE A 308 2.00 18.13 2.51
CA PHE A 308 2.87 18.20 1.33
C PHE A 308 4.10 19.11 1.57
N ILE A 309 3.88 20.32 2.08
CA ILE A 309 4.98 21.26 2.37
C ILE A 309 5.94 20.69 3.43
N LEU A 310 5.41 20.13 4.50
CA LEU A 310 6.22 19.54 5.56
C LEU A 310 6.97 18.30 5.07
N GLY A 311 6.35 17.48 4.23
CA GLY A 311 7.03 16.36 3.58
C GLY A 311 8.24 16.79 2.77
N LEU A 312 8.15 17.92 2.04
CA LEU A 312 9.30 18.50 1.32
C LEU A 312 10.40 19.01 2.27
N VAL A 313 10.02 19.59 3.41
CA VAL A 313 10.97 20.16 4.38
C VAL A 313 11.68 19.07 5.16
N TYR A 314 10.96 18.04 5.59
CA TYR A 314 11.52 16.96 6.43
C TYR A 314 12.08 15.78 5.62
N GLY A 315 11.99 15.84 4.28
CA GLY A 315 12.59 14.82 3.40
C GLY A 315 11.83 13.49 3.38
N GLY A 316 10.55 13.50 3.73
CA GLY A 316 9.69 12.33 3.64
C GLY A 316 8.36 12.51 4.38
N ILE A 317 7.40 11.69 4.00
CA ILE A 317 6.09 11.57 4.65
C ILE A 317 5.77 10.12 5.04
N GLY A 318 6.78 9.33 5.32
CA GLY A 318 6.68 7.96 5.76
C GLY A 318 7.35 6.97 4.85
#